data_d590c2a588a55c9cb7f68ce8f71107bb
#
_entry.id   d590c2a588a55c9cb7f68ce8f71107bb
#
_cell.length_a   1.000
_cell.length_b   1.000
_cell.length_c   1.000
_cell.angle_alpha   90.00
_cell.angle_beta   90.00
_cell.angle_gamma   90.00
#
_symmetry.space_group_name_H-M   'P 1'
#
loop_
_entity.id
_entity.type
_entity.pdbx_description
1 polymer ?
#
loop_
_entity_poly.entity_id
_entity_poly.type
_entity_poly.pdbx_seq_one_letter_code
_entity_poly.pdbx_strand_id
1 'polypeptide(L)'
;RLTGERESVFGAQLDGEVAPFRQVGEQGKGFILVPFAESEEVPAWFIRGDITFREVTTDIEIRTGLSGTMGLTDIKPGQEPDISWEEYESQVAAMVAALKQGQVRKMVLSRTITLQERAYEKAAVWYTALADRYPEAFVFLVFVPGKTCWLGATPEIFLRQSAAGTETMALAGTRRVGTSGAWGQKEIEEQAIVTEYMAEL
;
A
#
# COMPACT_ATOMS: atom_id res chain seq x y z
N ARG A 1 5.20 0.33 10.38
CA ARG A 1 5.43 -0.85 11.25
C ARG A 1 5.43 -2.10 10.40
N LEU A 2 6.41 -2.97 10.58
CA LEU A 2 6.49 -4.25 9.90
C LEU A 2 5.49 -5.26 10.51
N THR A 3 5.10 -6.24 9.71
CA THR A 3 4.16 -7.30 10.11
C THR A 3 4.63 -8.03 11.38
N GLY A 4 3.78 -8.12 12.40
CA GLY A 4 4.07 -8.80 13.68
C GLY A 4 5.03 -8.06 14.62
N GLU A 5 5.56 -6.89 14.23
CA GLU A 5 6.38 -6.07 15.12
C GLU A 5 5.53 -5.10 15.94
N ARG A 6 5.94 -4.79 17.16
CA ARG A 6 5.30 -3.78 18.01
C ARG A 6 5.85 -2.38 17.76
N GLU A 7 7.10 -2.32 17.30
CA GLU A 7 7.79 -1.06 17.01
C GLU A 7 7.56 -0.60 15.59
N SER A 8 7.40 0.70 15.43
CA SER A 8 7.42 1.35 14.12
C SER A 8 8.84 1.78 13.77
N VAL A 9 9.21 1.60 12.51
CA VAL A 9 10.46 2.14 11.97
C VAL A 9 10.13 3.47 11.30
N PHE A 10 10.78 4.53 11.77
CA PHE A 10 10.70 5.86 11.18
C PHE A 10 11.96 6.12 10.37
N GLY A 11 11.79 6.70 9.20
CA GLY A 11 12.91 7.11 8.36
C GLY A 11 12.67 8.51 7.81
N ALA A 12 13.73 9.29 7.74
CA ALA A 12 13.71 10.60 7.12
C ALA A 12 14.91 10.77 6.21
N GLN A 13 14.67 11.34 5.04
CA GLN A 13 15.68 11.83 4.13
C GLN A 13 15.95 13.31 4.45
N LEU A 14 17.22 13.69 4.57
CA LEU A 14 17.61 15.03 5.03
C LEU A 14 17.57 16.09 3.92
N ASP A 15 17.78 15.68 2.68
CA ASP A 15 17.58 16.57 1.53
C ASP A 15 16.17 16.34 0.94
N GLY A 16 15.64 17.33 0.26
CA GLY A 16 14.29 17.25 -0.35
C GLY A 16 14.25 16.49 -1.68
N GLU A 17 15.37 15.90 -2.12
CA GLU A 17 15.50 15.30 -3.45
C GLU A 17 15.22 13.79 -3.42
N VAL A 18 14.01 13.39 -3.78
CA VAL A 18 13.68 11.98 -3.94
C VAL A 18 14.27 11.45 -5.25
N ALA A 19 15.14 10.45 -5.14
CA ALA A 19 15.78 9.84 -6.30
C ALA A 19 14.84 8.82 -6.98
N PRO A 20 14.94 8.68 -8.33
CA PRO A 20 14.31 7.53 -9.00
C PRO A 20 14.87 6.22 -8.44
N PHE A 21 13.98 5.25 -8.22
CA PHE A 21 14.41 3.90 -7.89
C PHE A 21 15.07 3.26 -9.11
N ARG A 22 16.20 2.60 -8.93
CA ARG A 22 16.93 1.93 -10.00
C ARG A 22 16.96 0.42 -9.79
N GLN A 23 17.58 -0.01 -8.69
CA GLN A 23 17.75 -1.42 -8.39
C GLN A 23 17.86 -1.65 -6.88
N VAL A 24 17.30 -2.78 -6.41
CA VAL A 24 17.40 -3.19 -5.01
C VAL A 24 18.88 -3.41 -4.64
N GLY A 25 19.30 -2.82 -3.53
CA GLY A 25 20.64 -2.99 -2.96
C GLY A 25 21.70 -1.97 -3.41
N GLU A 26 21.47 -1.22 -4.49
CA GLU A 26 22.44 -0.22 -4.95
C GLU A 26 22.35 1.12 -4.20
N GLN A 27 21.16 1.46 -3.69
CA GLN A 27 20.87 2.77 -3.11
C GLN A 27 20.94 2.81 -1.57
N GLY A 28 21.33 1.69 -0.94
CA GLY A 28 21.42 1.58 0.52
C GLY A 28 20.09 1.30 1.20
N LYS A 29 19.92 1.78 2.45
CA LYS A 29 18.68 1.60 3.22
C LYS A 29 17.68 2.72 2.93
N GLY A 30 16.42 2.36 2.74
CA GLY A 30 15.39 3.34 2.47
C GLY A 30 14.02 2.69 2.25
N PHE A 31 13.10 3.48 1.75
CA PHE A 31 11.74 3.07 1.40
C PHE A 31 11.55 3.24 -0.11
N ILE A 32 10.99 2.22 -0.74
CA ILE A 32 10.71 2.23 -2.18
C ILE A 32 9.20 2.40 -2.36
N LEU A 33 8.80 3.41 -3.13
CA LEU A 33 7.42 3.64 -3.54
C LEU A 33 7.31 3.43 -5.05
N VAL A 34 6.65 2.35 -5.45
CA VAL A 34 6.50 1.95 -6.85
C VAL A 34 5.04 2.09 -7.27
N PRO A 35 4.73 2.83 -8.33
CA PRO A 35 3.39 2.86 -8.89
C PRO A 35 3.05 1.51 -9.55
N PHE A 36 1.76 1.20 -9.69
CA PHE A 36 1.31 0.00 -10.40
C PHE A 36 1.73 0.02 -11.89
N ALA A 37 1.62 1.17 -12.52
CA ALA A 37 2.13 1.42 -13.87
C ALA A 37 3.11 2.60 -13.80
N GLU A 38 4.37 2.32 -14.08
CA GLU A 38 5.43 3.34 -14.09
C GLU A 38 5.36 4.17 -15.38
N SER A 39 5.54 5.49 -15.24
CA SER A 39 5.63 6.43 -16.34
C SER A 39 6.67 7.51 -16.03
N GLU A 40 7.03 8.34 -17.00
CA GLU A 40 7.92 9.49 -16.78
C GLU A 40 7.33 10.49 -15.77
N GLU A 41 6.00 10.62 -15.72
CA GLU A 41 5.30 11.51 -14.81
C GLU A 41 5.17 10.91 -13.40
N VAL A 42 5.06 9.58 -13.32
CA VAL A 42 4.90 8.83 -12.06
C VAL A 42 5.94 7.71 -11.99
N PRO A 43 7.20 8.06 -11.72
CA PRO A 43 8.27 7.08 -11.60
C PRO A 43 8.23 6.35 -10.25
N ALA A 44 8.92 5.23 -10.18
CA ALA A 44 9.26 4.62 -8.90
C ALA A 44 10.26 5.50 -8.15
N TRP A 45 10.03 5.69 -6.83
CA TRP A 45 10.87 6.52 -5.99
C TRP A 45 11.59 5.72 -4.91
N PHE A 46 12.82 6.13 -4.64
CA PHE A 46 13.59 5.68 -3.49
C PHE A 46 13.77 6.82 -2.49
N ILE A 47 13.25 6.64 -1.29
CA ILE A 47 13.36 7.58 -0.17
C ILE A 47 14.43 7.04 0.75
N ARG A 48 15.57 7.74 0.85
CA ARG A 48 16.68 7.31 1.70
C ARG A 48 16.32 7.41 3.18
N GLY A 49 16.83 6.46 3.96
CA GLY A 49 16.77 6.48 5.41
C GLY A 49 18.03 7.10 6.01
N ASP A 50 18.28 8.40 5.78
CA ASP A 50 19.45 9.08 6.31
C ASP A 50 19.44 9.13 7.84
N ILE A 51 18.24 9.30 8.40
CA ILE A 51 17.97 9.12 9.83
C ILE A 51 16.93 8.01 9.97
N THR A 52 17.21 7.03 10.81
CA THR A 52 16.25 5.98 11.15
C THR A 52 16.23 5.75 12.65
N PHE A 53 15.04 5.57 13.21
CA PHE A 53 14.84 5.18 14.60
C PHE A 53 13.65 4.23 14.74
N ARG A 54 13.58 3.53 15.86
CA ARG A 54 12.48 2.63 16.21
C ARG A 54 11.79 3.13 17.46
N GLU A 55 10.50 3.07 17.49
CA GLU A 55 9.69 3.49 18.63
C GLU A 55 8.41 2.67 18.74
N VAL A 56 8.00 2.42 20.00
CA VAL A 56 6.69 1.81 20.29
C VAL A 56 5.63 2.90 20.13
N THR A 57 4.68 2.66 19.26
CA THR A 57 3.67 3.63 18.83
C THR A 57 2.61 3.83 19.91
N THR A 58 2.88 4.63 20.93
CA THR A 58 1.82 5.05 21.88
C THR A 58 1.46 6.52 21.76
N ASP A 59 2.38 7.40 21.34
CA ASP A 59 2.14 8.83 21.14
C ASP A 59 3.13 9.38 20.11
N ILE A 60 2.81 9.25 18.83
CA ILE A 60 3.63 9.88 17.80
C ILE A 60 3.25 11.36 17.69
N GLU A 61 3.89 12.21 18.49
CA GLU A 61 4.17 13.55 18.03
C GLU A 61 5.22 13.43 16.93
N ILE A 62 4.84 13.53 15.68
CA ILE A 62 5.80 13.77 14.60
C ILE A 62 6.36 15.17 14.86
N ARG A 63 7.32 15.25 15.74
CA ARG A 63 8.19 16.42 15.86
C ARG A 63 9.07 16.39 14.62
N THR A 64 8.55 16.96 13.54
CA THR A 64 9.40 17.36 12.44
C THR A 64 10.31 18.45 12.98
N GLY A 65 11.46 18.04 13.53
CA GLY A 65 12.54 18.95 13.95
C GLY A 65 13.21 19.64 12.76
N LEU A 66 12.61 19.54 11.60
CA LEU A 66 12.88 20.36 10.43
C LEU A 66 12.11 21.66 10.62
N SER A 67 12.78 22.64 11.21
CA SER A 67 12.39 24.04 11.29
C SER A 67 12.20 24.63 9.91
N GLY A 68 11.10 24.36 9.32
CA GLY A 68 10.58 24.92 8.09
C GLY A 68 9.19 24.33 7.93
N THR A 69 8.23 25.20 7.76
CA THR A 69 6.86 24.84 7.38
C THR A 69 6.93 24.10 6.03
N MET A 70 7.33 22.82 6.06
CA MET A 70 7.24 21.98 4.87
C MET A 70 5.75 21.78 4.62
N GLY A 71 5.27 22.57 3.64
CA GLY A 71 3.86 22.70 3.35
C GLY A 71 3.22 21.36 2.99
N LEU A 72 2.59 20.74 4.00
CA LEU A 72 1.54 19.76 3.77
C LEU A 72 0.41 20.36 2.89
N THR A 73 0.39 21.70 2.77
CA THR A 73 -0.62 22.47 2.05
C THR A 73 -0.52 22.36 0.52
N ASP A 74 0.60 21.89 -0.02
CA ASP A 74 0.84 21.92 -1.47
C ASP A 74 0.59 20.58 -2.18
N ILE A 75 0.13 19.56 -1.45
CA ILE A 75 -0.30 18.31 -2.06
C ILE A 75 -1.64 18.55 -2.74
N LYS A 76 -1.63 18.59 -4.06
CA LYS A 76 -2.88 18.62 -4.83
C LYS A 76 -3.56 17.26 -4.71
N PRO A 77 -4.86 17.21 -4.35
CA PRO A 77 -5.63 15.96 -4.45
C PRO A 77 -5.51 15.37 -5.85
N GLY A 78 -5.44 14.07 -5.95
CA GLY A 78 -5.56 13.41 -7.25
C GLY A 78 -6.82 13.89 -7.97
N GLN A 79 -6.72 14.18 -9.26
CA GLN A 79 -7.82 14.72 -10.06
C GLN A 79 -8.71 13.63 -10.68
N GLU A 80 -8.55 12.38 -10.27
CA GLU A 80 -9.43 11.33 -10.78
C GLU A 80 -10.83 11.52 -10.19
N PRO A 81 -11.85 11.67 -11.06
CA PRO A 81 -13.23 11.83 -10.60
C PRO A 81 -13.68 10.55 -9.87
N ASP A 82 -14.41 10.73 -8.80
CA ASP A 82 -15.14 9.63 -8.18
C ASP A 82 -16.12 9.06 -9.20
N ILE A 83 -16.10 7.76 -9.41
CA ILE A 83 -17.11 7.11 -10.22
C ILE A 83 -18.40 6.93 -9.41
N SER A 84 -19.56 7.13 -10.05
CA SER A 84 -20.84 6.90 -9.42
C SER A 84 -21.05 5.41 -9.10
N TRP A 85 -22.03 5.13 -8.26
CA TRP A 85 -22.39 3.74 -7.96
C TRP A 85 -22.87 2.99 -9.22
N GLU A 86 -23.65 3.65 -10.06
CA GLU A 86 -24.18 3.12 -11.30
C GLU A 86 -23.06 2.80 -12.31
N GLU A 87 -22.06 3.67 -12.42
CA GLU A 87 -20.87 3.42 -13.25
C GLU A 87 -20.07 2.24 -12.73
N TYR A 88 -19.89 2.14 -11.41
CA TYR A 88 -19.21 1.00 -10.79
C TYR A 88 -19.95 -0.31 -11.05
N GLU A 89 -21.29 -0.35 -10.88
CA GLU A 89 -22.10 -1.52 -11.18
C GLU A 89 -22.00 -1.93 -12.66
N SER A 90 -22.01 -0.96 -13.56
CA SER A 90 -21.84 -1.19 -15.01
C SER A 90 -20.47 -1.82 -15.32
N GLN A 91 -19.40 -1.34 -14.70
CA GLN A 91 -18.07 -1.90 -14.86
C GLN A 91 -18.01 -3.34 -14.31
N VAL A 92 -18.59 -3.60 -13.14
CA VAL A 92 -18.70 -4.95 -12.58
C VAL A 92 -19.45 -5.90 -13.52
N ALA A 93 -20.58 -5.45 -14.09
CA ALA A 93 -21.34 -6.25 -15.03
C ALA A 93 -20.54 -6.61 -16.30
N ALA A 94 -19.80 -5.65 -16.84
CA ALA A 94 -18.92 -5.86 -17.99
C ALA A 94 -17.79 -6.87 -17.66
N MET A 95 -17.17 -6.76 -16.49
CA MET A 95 -16.15 -7.71 -16.03
C MET A 95 -16.72 -9.12 -15.88
N VAL A 96 -17.89 -9.25 -15.27
CA VAL A 96 -18.57 -10.56 -15.11
C VAL A 96 -18.88 -11.17 -16.49
N ALA A 97 -19.29 -10.37 -17.47
CA ALA A 97 -19.54 -10.84 -18.83
C ALA A 97 -18.24 -11.36 -19.48
N ALA A 98 -17.13 -10.64 -19.36
CA ALA A 98 -15.81 -11.06 -19.88
C ALA A 98 -15.32 -12.36 -19.24
N LEU A 99 -15.49 -12.52 -17.93
CA LEU A 99 -15.18 -13.76 -17.21
C LEU A 99 -16.02 -14.94 -17.70
N LYS A 100 -17.33 -14.75 -17.86
CA LYS A 100 -18.24 -15.79 -18.38
C LYS A 100 -17.95 -16.21 -19.81
N GLN A 101 -17.41 -15.30 -20.62
CA GLN A 101 -16.96 -15.57 -21.98
C GLN A 101 -15.58 -16.22 -22.06
N GLY A 102 -14.90 -16.42 -20.94
CA GLY A 102 -13.57 -16.98 -20.88
C GLY A 102 -12.46 -16.10 -21.42
N GLN A 103 -12.72 -14.80 -21.57
CA GLN A 103 -11.72 -13.84 -22.06
C GLN A 103 -10.60 -13.63 -21.04
N VAL A 104 -10.93 -13.75 -19.77
CA VAL A 104 -10.00 -13.64 -18.63
C VAL A 104 -10.39 -14.64 -17.55
N ARG A 105 -9.41 -15.08 -16.75
CA ARG A 105 -9.64 -16.04 -15.64
C ARG A 105 -9.97 -15.32 -14.32
N LYS A 106 -9.37 -14.14 -14.10
CA LYS A 106 -9.54 -13.34 -12.87
C LYS A 106 -9.38 -11.86 -13.20
N MET A 107 -10.21 -11.04 -12.59
CA MET A 107 -10.11 -9.58 -12.63
C MET A 107 -10.32 -9.00 -11.24
N VAL A 108 -9.68 -7.88 -10.96
CA VAL A 108 -9.87 -7.07 -9.75
C VAL A 108 -10.25 -5.67 -10.16
N LEU A 109 -11.40 -5.19 -9.69
CA LEU A 109 -11.85 -3.82 -9.91
C LEU A 109 -11.59 -3.00 -8.65
N SER A 110 -10.99 -1.83 -8.81
CA SER A 110 -10.83 -0.83 -7.75
C SER A 110 -11.58 0.45 -8.12
N ARG A 111 -11.91 1.25 -7.12
CA ARG A 111 -12.44 2.60 -7.30
C ARG A 111 -11.84 3.55 -6.28
N THR A 112 -11.82 4.83 -6.60
CA THR A 112 -11.47 5.90 -5.68
C THR A 112 -12.73 6.50 -5.06
N ILE A 113 -12.60 7.00 -3.84
CA ILE A 113 -13.63 7.77 -3.13
C ILE A 113 -12.94 8.98 -2.54
N THR A 114 -13.37 10.16 -2.93
CA THR A 114 -12.86 11.42 -2.39
C THR A 114 -13.47 11.70 -1.03
N LEU A 115 -12.63 11.90 -0.03
CA LEU A 115 -13.05 12.33 1.29
C LEU A 115 -12.98 13.87 1.37
N GLN A 116 -14.01 14.50 1.92
CA GLN A 116 -14.06 15.95 2.12
C GLN A 116 -13.17 16.45 3.26
N GLU A 117 -12.40 15.58 3.86
CA GLU A 117 -11.52 15.88 4.97
C GLU A 117 -10.09 16.17 4.53
N ARG A 118 -9.40 17.03 5.25
CA ARG A 118 -7.96 17.24 5.09
C ARG A 118 -7.20 16.04 5.68
N ALA A 119 -7.13 14.96 4.92
CA ALA A 119 -6.59 13.67 5.36
C ALA A 119 -5.15 13.78 5.88
N TYR A 120 -4.33 14.63 5.28
CA TYR A 120 -2.93 14.82 5.66
C TYR A 120 -2.76 15.41 7.09
N GLU A 121 -3.70 16.25 7.56
CA GLU A 121 -3.66 16.78 8.94
C GLU A 121 -3.90 15.68 9.98
N LYS A 122 -4.55 14.59 9.58
CA LYS A 122 -4.90 13.44 10.42
C LYS A 122 -4.01 12.22 10.16
N ALA A 123 -3.05 12.31 9.25
CA ALA A 123 -2.28 11.15 8.77
C ALA A 123 -1.59 10.38 9.90
N ALA A 124 -0.98 11.09 10.87
CA ALA A 124 -0.33 10.46 12.02
C ALA A 124 -1.33 9.74 12.94
N VAL A 125 -2.47 10.36 13.21
CA VAL A 125 -3.54 9.78 14.04
C VAL A 125 -4.11 8.53 13.36
N TRP A 126 -4.33 8.59 12.06
CA TRP A 126 -4.81 7.45 11.28
C TRP A 126 -3.77 6.34 11.17
N TYR A 127 -2.48 6.69 11.07
CA TYR A 127 -1.40 5.70 11.11
C TYR A 127 -1.43 4.90 12.42
N THR A 128 -1.51 5.59 13.55
CA THR A 128 -1.60 4.94 14.87
C THR A 128 -2.83 4.05 14.96
N ALA A 129 -3.99 4.56 14.56
CA ALA A 129 -5.24 3.80 14.58
C ALA A 129 -5.17 2.53 13.68
N LEU A 130 -4.56 2.62 12.50
CA LEU A 130 -4.33 1.47 11.64
C LEU A 130 -3.34 0.48 12.25
N ALA A 131 -2.26 0.98 12.86
CA ALA A 131 -1.26 0.16 13.50
C ALA A 131 -1.85 -0.64 14.68
N ASP A 132 -2.73 -0.04 15.46
CA ASP A 132 -3.43 -0.71 16.56
C ASP A 132 -4.48 -1.70 16.07
N ARG A 133 -5.22 -1.30 15.03
CA ARG A 133 -6.32 -2.11 14.48
C ARG A 133 -5.82 -3.36 13.75
N TYR A 134 -4.65 -3.28 13.10
CA TYR A 134 -4.10 -4.34 12.26
C TYR A 134 -2.68 -4.71 12.70
N PRO A 135 -2.52 -5.39 13.86
CA PRO A 135 -1.20 -5.72 14.41
C PRO A 135 -0.35 -6.62 13.49
N GLU A 136 -1.00 -7.46 12.70
CA GLU A 136 -0.34 -8.39 11.79
C GLU A 136 -0.13 -7.83 10.37
N ALA A 137 -0.50 -6.58 10.11
CA ALA A 137 -0.31 -5.97 8.82
C ALA A 137 1.00 -5.17 8.74
N PHE A 138 1.53 -5.03 7.52
CA PHE A 138 2.47 -3.98 7.21
C PHE A 138 1.72 -2.65 7.13
N VAL A 139 1.94 -1.78 8.13
CA VAL A 139 1.33 -0.44 8.18
C VAL A 139 2.37 0.59 7.82
N PHE A 140 2.06 1.44 6.85
CA PHE A 140 2.99 2.45 6.37
C PHE A 140 2.32 3.83 6.26
N LEU A 141 3.11 4.87 6.48
CA LEU A 141 2.82 6.25 6.16
C LEU A 141 4.04 6.81 5.43
N VAL A 142 3.83 7.24 4.19
CA VAL A 142 4.87 7.83 3.34
C VAL A 142 4.46 9.24 2.99
N PHE A 143 5.35 10.18 3.22
CA PHE A 143 5.16 11.58 2.90
C PHE A 143 6.34 12.09 2.07
N VAL A 144 6.04 12.61 0.88
CA VAL A 144 7.01 13.28 0.00
C VAL A 144 6.53 14.72 -0.18
N PRO A 145 7.24 15.71 0.39
CA PRO A 145 6.83 17.10 0.35
C PRO A 145 6.52 17.60 -1.06
N GLY A 146 5.39 18.29 -1.22
CA GLY A 146 4.93 18.83 -2.51
C GLY A 146 4.56 17.78 -3.57
N LYS A 147 4.62 16.49 -3.24
CA LYS A 147 4.34 15.40 -4.20
C LYS A 147 3.20 14.51 -3.74
N THR A 148 3.35 13.82 -2.61
CA THR A 148 2.34 12.82 -2.21
C THR A 148 2.37 12.48 -0.73
N CYS A 149 1.24 11.98 -0.23
CA CYS A 149 1.12 11.36 1.09
C CYS A 149 0.30 10.08 0.94
N TRP A 150 0.86 8.94 1.33
CA TRP A 150 0.21 7.64 1.30
C TRP A 150 0.17 7.01 2.68
N LEU A 151 -0.97 6.48 3.04
CA LEU A 151 -1.19 5.72 4.25
C LEU A 151 -1.89 4.42 3.90
N GLY A 152 -1.39 3.30 4.43
CA GLY A 152 -1.99 2.01 4.16
C GLY A 152 -1.65 0.96 5.21
N ALA A 153 -2.43 -0.12 5.16
CA ALA A 153 -2.20 -1.34 5.91
C ALA A 153 -2.46 -2.53 5.00
N THR A 154 -1.50 -3.45 4.88
CA THR A 154 -1.65 -4.66 4.08
C THR A 154 -1.12 -5.88 4.83
N PRO A 155 -1.86 -6.99 4.88
CA PRO A 155 -1.35 -8.26 5.38
C PRO A 155 -0.46 -8.98 4.37
N GLU A 156 -0.44 -8.51 3.13
CA GLU A 156 0.17 -9.17 1.99
C GLU A 156 1.65 -8.84 1.89
N ILE A 157 2.48 -9.88 1.69
CA ILE A 157 3.92 -9.76 1.45
C ILE A 157 4.14 -9.90 -0.05
N PHE A 158 4.46 -8.79 -0.71
CA PHE A 158 4.82 -8.82 -2.13
C PHE A 158 6.11 -9.60 -2.35
N LEU A 159 7.17 -9.23 -1.63
CA LEU A 159 8.47 -9.90 -1.67
C LEU A 159 9.23 -9.64 -0.37
N ARG A 160 9.74 -10.70 0.25
CA ARG A 160 10.68 -10.61 1.39
C ARG A 160 11.95 -11.37 1.02
N GLN A 161 13.08 -10.70 1.17
CA GLN A 161 14.39 -11.31 1.01
C GLN A 161 15.14 -11.32 2.35
N SER A 162 15.69 -12.48 2.70
CA SER A 162 16.47 -12.68 3.93
C SER A 162 17.65 -13.62 3.66
N ALA A 163 18.47 -13.85 4.67
CA ALA A 163 19.53 -14.85 4.60
C ALA A 163 19.00 -16.29 4.38
N ALA A 164 17.75 -16.55 4.74
CA ALA A 164 17.09 -17.85 4.53
C ALA A 164 16.55 -18.04 3.12
N GLY A 165 16.46 -16.97 2.33
CA GLY A 165 15.94 -16.99 0.95
C GLY A 165 14.97 -15.85 0.65
N THR A 166 14.29 -16.00 -0.45
CA THR A 166 13.26 -15.08 -0.94
C THR A 166 11.89 -15.73 -0.77
N GLU A 167 10.94 -14.98 -0.25
CA GLU A 167 9.56 -15.42 -0.07
C GLU A 167 8.57 -14.41 -0.63
N THR A 168 7.46 -14.89 -1.12
CA THR A 168 6.29 -14.13 -1.53
C THR A 168 5.03 -14.83 -1.04
N MET A 169 3.88 -14.23 -1.25
CA MET A 169 2.61 -14.73 -0.76
C MET A 169 1.58 -14.76 -1.90
N ALA A 170 0.86 -15.87 -2.04
CA ALA A 170 -0.33 -15.97 -2.88
C ALA A 170 -1.58 -15.80 -1.99
N LEU A 171 -2.29 -14.70 -2.16
CA LEU A 171 -3.46 -14.35 -1.35
C LEU A 171 -4.61 -13.87 -2.25
N ALA A 172 -5.76 -14.54 -2.21
CA ALA A 172 -6.92 -14.15 -3.02
C ALA A 172 -8.27 -14.41 -2.34
N GLY A 173 -8.58 -15.66 -1.99
CA GLY A 173 -9.86 -16.02 -1.42
C GLY A 173 -10.16 -15.26 -0.12
N THR A 174 -11.39 -14.73 0.01
CA THR A 174 -11.80 -13.93 1.17
C THR A 174 -13.14 -14.40 1.71
N ARG A 175 -13.27 -14.49 3.03
CA ARG A 175 -14.55 -14.73 3.72
C ARG A 175 -14.61 -13.98 5.05
N ARG A 176 -15.82 -13.78 5.57
CA ARG A 176 -16.00 -13.14 6.88
C ARG A 176 -15.40 -13.99 8.00
N VAL A 177 -14.76 -13.35 8.95
CA VAL A 177 -14.28 -13.97 10.20
C VAL A 177 -15.50 -14.56 10.94
N GLY A 178 -15.35 -15.78 11.47
CA GLY A 178 -16.43 -16.47 12.17
C GLY A 178 -17.41 -17.23 11.26
N THR A 179 -17.26 -17.18 9.94
CA THR A 179 -18.01 -18.05 9.03
C THR A 179 -17.62 -19.51 9.27
N SER A 180 -18.57 -20.35 9.67
CA SER A 180 -18.38 -21.79 9.85
C SER A 180 -18.44 -22.54 8.52
N GLY A 181 -17.81 -23.72 8.44
CA GLY A 181 -17.85 -24.61 7.28
C GLY A 181 -16.61 -24.50 6.38
N ALA A 182 -16.62 -25.29 5.31
CA ALA A 182 -15.56 -25.27 4.30
C ALA A 182 -15.58 -23.99 3.47
N TRP A 183 -14.47 -23.70 2.79
CA TRP A 183 -14.41 -22.65 1.79
C TRP A 183 -15.33 -23.00 0.61
N GLY A 184 -15.98 -22.01 0.03
CA GLY A 184 -16.79 -22.18 -1.17
C GLY A 184 -15.91 -22.49 -2.40
N GLN A 185 -16.50 -23.12 -3.41
CA GLN A 185 -15.79 -23.49 -4.63
C GLN A 185 -15.18 -22.23 -5.32
N LYS A 186 -15.92 -21.13 -5.33
CA LYS A 186 -15.47 -19.85 -5.90
C LYS A 186 -14.17 -19.35 -5.24
N GLU A 187 -14.11 -19.36 -3.91
CA GLU A 187 -12.92 -18.89 -3.15
C GLU A 187 -11.74 -19.83 -3.33
N ILE A 188 -11.97 -21.13 -3.46
CA ILE A 188 -10.95 -22.14 -3.72
C ILE A 188 -10.35 -21.94 -5.12
N GLU A 189 -11.18 -21.73 -6.13
CA GLU A 189 -10.73 -21.47 -7.51
C GLU A 189 -9.98 -20.13 -7.61
N GLU A 190 -10.48 -19.10 -6.96
CA GLU A 190 -9.84 -17.79 -6.91
C GLU A 190 -8.43 -17.88 -6.30
N GLN A 191 -8.27 -18.61 -5.21
CA GLN A 191 -6.98 -18.84 -4.56
C GLN A 191 -6.05 -19.68 -5.47
N ALA A 192 -6.58 -20.73 -6.11
CA ALA A 192 -5.80 -21.58 -7.00
C ALA A 192 -5.18 -20.80 -8.17
N ILE A 193 -5.95 -19.90 -8.80
CA ILE A 193 -5.45 -19.08 -9.92
C ILE A 193 -4.23 -18.25 -9.50
N VAL A 194 -4.28 -17.62 -8.32
CA VAL A 194 -3.16 -16.80 -7.83
C VAL A 194 -1.98 -17.67 -7.43
N THR A 195 -2.23 -18.82 -6.82
CA THR A 195 -1.16 -19.77 -6.44
C THR A 195 -0.44 -20.31 -7.68
N GLU A 196 -1.18 -20.71 -8.72
CA GLU A 196 -0.60 -21.15 -10.00
C GLU A 196 0.28 -20.06 -10.62
N TYR A 197 -0.26 -18.84 -10.72
CA TYR A 197 0.48 -17.71 -11.29
C TYR A 197 1.78 -17.40 -10.53
N MET A 198 1.74 -17.38 -9.19
CA MET A 198 2.92 -17.13 -8.36
C MET A 198 3.96 -18.26 -8.43
N ALA A 199 3.54 -19.49 -8.74
CA ALA A 199 4.45 -20.62 -8.90
C ALA A 199 5.13 -20.67 -10.28
N GLU A 200 4.61 -19.94 -11.26
CA GLU A 200 5.16 -19.83 -12.61
C GLU A 200 6.19 -18.70 -12.76
N LEU A 201 6.26 -17.78 -11.78
CA LEU A 201 7.22 -16.66 -11.73
C LEU A 201 8.59 -17.11 -11.19
#